data_84cf6ec5733d34503b780696d348fcc2
#
_entry.id   84cf6ec5733d34503b780696d348fcc2
#
_cell.length_a   1.000
_cell.length_b   1.000
_cell.length_c   1.000
_cell.angle_alpha   90.00
_cell.angle_beta   90.00
_cell.angle_gamma   90.00
#
_symmetry.space_group_name_H-M   'P 1'
#
loop_
_entity.id
_entity.type
_entity.pdbx_description
1 polymer ?
#
loop_
_entity_poly.entity_id
_entity_poly.type
_entity_poly.pdbx_seq_one_letter_code
_entity_poly.pdbx_strand_id
1 'polypeptide(L)'
;KMDTQIMVNESSDYRCMLRTHQTDWQRGYQIQAFFCPDSVDTYLGDTPNVPRLMLGHSYWTTTPLSELRAMRCQLREALDKYNVGFWQSETCIMGNDEEIGGGHGFDRTMKTALYVARIIHHDIVYAGAKSWQWWRAIGGDYKDGLIREYTNDDLKDGRVEDSKLMWALGNYSRFIRPGAVRLSVSAFDQAG
;
A
#
# COMPACT_ATOMS: atom_id res chain seq x y z
N LYS A 1 16.05 -28.99 1.33
CA LYS A 1 15.67 -27.95 0.37
C LYS A 1 14.68 -27.05 1.10
N MET A 2 14.97 -25.78 1.25
CA MET A 2 14.02 -24.85 1.86
C MET A 2 13.00 -24.43 0.80
N ASP A 3 11.72 -24.50 1.15
CA ASP A 3 10.62 -24.04 0.31
C ASP A 3 10.18 -22.59 0.66
N THR A 4 10.82 -21.99 1.68
CA THR A 4 10.57 -20.62 2.11
C THR A 4 11.12 -19.64 1.08
N GLN A 5 10.30 -18.70 0.66
CA GLN A 5 10.71 -17.58 -0.19
C GLN A 5 11.20 -16.41 0.66
N ILE A 6 12.19 -15.69 0.13
CA ILE A 6 12.75 -14.48 0.74
C ILE A 6 12.28 -13.31 -0.10
N MET A 7 11.49 -12.43 0.50
CA MET A 7 11.07 -11.18 -0.14
C MET A 7 12.17 -10.14 0.02
N VAL A 8 12.46 -9.44 -1.05
CA VAL A 8 13.46 -8.38 -1.04
C VAL A 8 12.76 -7.04 -1.04
N ASN A 9 13.35 -6.10 -0.31
CA ASN A 9 12.92 -4.77 0.02
C ASN A 9 11.59 -4.67 0.81
N GLU A 10 11.44 -3.56 1.45
CA GLU A 10 10.26 -3.05 2.12
C GLU A 10 10.37 -1.52 2.05
N SER A 11 10.18 -0.98 0.83
CA SER A 11 10.40 0.43 0.58
C SER A 11 9.31 1.28 1.25
N SER A 12 9.69 2.19 2.12
CA SER A 12 8.75 3.11 2.78
C SER A 12 8.07 4.11 1.84
N ASP A 13 8.58 4.23 0.63
CA ASP A 13 8.12 5.21 -0.35
C ASP A 13 8.27 4.66 -1.76
N TYR A 14 7.20 4.67 -2.55
CA TYR A 14 7.22 4.18 -3.93
C TYR A 14 8.24 4.89 -4.83
N ARG A 15 8.57 6.15 -4.51
CA ARG A 15 9.56 6.91 -5.27
C ARG A 15 10.94 6.26 -5.23
N CYS A 16 11.31 5.61 -4.12
CA CYS A 16 12.58 4.89 -4.01
C CYS A 16 12.68 3.70 -4.97
N MET A 17 11.57 3.10 -5.36
CA MET A 17 11.58 2.04 -6.37
C MET A 17 11.89 2.56 -7.76
N LEU A 18 11.57 3.83 -8.06
CA LEU A 18 11.60 4.43 -9.39
C LEU A 18 12.80 5.34 -9.63
N ARG A 19 13.24 6.08 -8.61
CA ARG A 19 14.26 7.13 -8.74
C ARG A 19 14.97 7.37 -7.42
N THR A 20 16.07 8.13 -7.45
CA THR A 20 16.66 8.63 -6.20
C THR A 20 15.70 9.57 -5.50
N HIS A 21 15.53 9.36 -4.19
CA HIS A 21 14.78 10.27 -3.34
C HIS A 21 15.74 11.32 -2.74
N GLN A 22 15.27 12.54 -2.52
CA GLN A 22 16.09 13.67 -2.08
C GLN A 22 16.88 13.44 -0.80
N THR A 23 16.39 12.58 0.09
CA THR A 23 17.03 12.29 1.38
C THR A 23 17.76 10.95 1.43
N ASP A 24 17.54 10.06 0.44
CA ASP A 24 18.03 8.68 0.47
C ASP A 24 18.51 8.23 -0.92
N TRP A 25 19.45 8.96 -1.49
CA TRP A 25 20.04 8.66 -2.80
C TRP A 25 20.54 7.21 -2.93
N GLN A 26 20.93 6.56 -1.83
CA GLN A 26 21.35 5.16 -1.80
C GLN A 26 20.22 4.16 -1.98
N ARG A 27 18.95 4.59 -1.82
CA ARG A 27 17.78 3.72 -1.92
C ARG A 27 17.01 3.87 -3.23
N GLY A 28 17.52 4.62 -4.18
CA GLY A 28 16.85 4.86 -5.44
C GLY A 28 16.93 3.71 -6.43
N TYR A 29 16.03 3.73 -7.45
CA TYR A 29 16.04 2.80 -8.59
C TYR A 29 15.97 1.31 -8.20
N GLN A 30 15.28 0.96 -7.12
CA GLN A 30 15.30 -0.40 -6.57
C GLN A 30 14.79 -1.46 -7.55
N ILE A 31 13.77 -1.17 -8.36
CA ILE A 31 13.27 -2.12 -9.37
C ILE A 31 14.38 -2.43 -10.38
N GLN A 32 15.07 -1.40 -10.88
CA GLN A 32 16.17 -1.58 -11.80
C GLN A 32 17.35 -2.29 -11.14
N ALA A 33 17.72 -1.88 -9.93
CA ALA A 33 18.85 -2.45 -9.20
C ALA A 33 18.69 -3.96 -8.99
N PHE A 34 17.47 -4.41 -8.61
CA PHE A 34 17.27 -5.80 -8.25
C PHE A 34 16.85 -6.70 -9.43
N PHE A 35 16.26 -6.15 -10.47
CA PHE A 35 15.63 -6.97 -11.52
C PHE A 35 16.08 -6.64 -12.95
N CYS A 36 16.95 -5.65 -13.15
CA CYS A 36 17.61 -5.43 -14.44
C CYS A 36 18.87 -6.29 -14.53
N PRO A 37 19.01 -7.18 -15.53
CA PRO A 37 20.21 -8.03 -15.67
C PRO A 37 21.52 -7.24 -15.80
N ASP A 38 21.46 -6.01 -16.30
CA ASP A 38 22.64 -5.14 -16.43
C ASP A 38 23.12 -4.57 -15.08
N SER A 39 22.36 -4.73 -14.02
CA SER A 39 22.71 -4.31 -12.66
C SER A 39 23.54 -5.40 -11.95
N VAL A 40 24.69 -5.73 -12.48
CA VAL A 40 25.49 -6.93 -12.15
C VAL A 40 25.71 -7.12 -10.64
N ASP A 41 26.01 -6.02 -9.91
CA ASP A 41 26.34 -6.09 -8.47
C ASP A 41 25.12 -6.25 -7.55
N THR A 42 23.92 -5.97 -8.05
CA THR A 42 22.70 -5.93 -7.23
C THR A 42 21.58 -6.80 -7.78
N TYR A 43 21.78 -7.45 -8.92
CA TYR A 43 20.78 -8.28 -9.58
C TYR A 43 20.38 -9.48 -8.75
N LEU A 44 19.08 -9.62 -8.49
CA LEU A 44 18.50 -10.70 -7.69
C LEU A 44 17.54 -11.60 -8.48
N GLY A 45 17.30 -11.27 -9.76
CA GLY A 45 16.25 -11.90 -10.56
C GLY A 45 16.38 -13.41 -10.76
N ASP A 46 17.58 -13.97 -10.61
CA ASP A 46 17.87 -15.41 -10.73
C ASP A 46 18.26 -16.06 -9.40
N THR A 47 18.15 -15.32 -8.28
CA THR A 47 18.50 -15.83 -6.96
C THR A 47 17.47 -16.89 -6.51
N PRO A 48 17.87 -18.11 -6.14
CA PRO A 48 16.96 -19.13 -5.65
C PRO A 48 16.14 -18.64 -4.46
N ASN A 49 14.86 -18.97 -4.45
CA ASN A 49 13.87 -18.59 -3.41
C ASN A 49 13.59 -17.09 -3.28
N VAL A 50 14.11 -16.25 -4.18
CA VAL A 50 13.75 -14.83 -4.29
C VAL A 50 12.74 -14.67 -5.43
N PRO A 51 11.47 -14.38 -5.15
CA PRO A 51 10.48 -14.18 -6.20
C PRO A 51 10.71 -12.84 -6.90
N ARG A 52 10.29 -12.73 -8.16
CA ARG A 52 10.26 -11.45 -8.87
C ARG A 52 9.09 -10.61 -8.35
N LEU A 53 9.28 -10.04 -7.18
CA LEU A 53 8.25 -9.32 -6.42
C LEU A 53 8.89 -8.16 -5.66
N MET A 54 8.31 -6.97 -5.82
CA MET A 54 8.64 -5.80 -5.02
C MET A 54 7.58 -5.56 -3.95
N LEU A 55 8.04 -5.19 -2.77
CA LEU A 55 7.19 -4.75 -1.66
C LEU A 55 7.42 -3.27 -1.39
N GLY A 56 6.39 -2.56 -0.97
CA GLY A 56 6.57 -1.18 -0.58
C GLY A 56 5.34 -0.55 0.04
N HIS A 57 5.62 0.53 0.75
CA HIS A 57 4.64 1.35 1.43
C HIS A 57 4.24 2.54 0.56
N SER A 58 2.99 2.96 0.66
CA SER A 58 2.49 4.09 -0.13
C SER A 58 2.67 5.46 0.54
N TYR A 59 3.50 5.55 1.57
CA TYR A 59 3.71 6.77 2.33
C TYR A 59 4.11 7.95 1.44
N TRP A 60 3.57 9.13 1.77
CA TRP A 60 3.81 10.41 1.07
C TRP A 60 3.49 10.41 -0.43
N THR A 61 2.77 9.41 -0.92
CA THR A 61 2.36 9.29 -2.33
C THR A 61 0.85 9.19 -2.50
N THR A 62 0.08 9.57 -1.48
CA THR A 62 -1.38 9.39 -1.42
C THR A 62 -2.16 10.66 -1.76
N THR A 63 -1.49 11.81 -1.80
CA THR A 63 -2.07 13.11 -2.14
C THR A 63 -1.08 13.97 -2.92
N PRO A 64 -1.51 14.92 -3.76
CA PRO A 64 -2.87 15.10 -4.26
C PRO A 64 -3.30 13.98 -5.23
N LEU A 65 -4.59 13.91 -5.57
CA LEU A 65 -5.15 12.83 -6.40
C LEU A 65 -4.43 12.63 -7.75
N SER A 66 -4.00 13.72 -8.37
CA SER A 66 -3.23 13.69 -9.64
C SER A 66 -1.89 12.95 -9.48
N GLU A 67 -1.17 13.21 -8.40
CA GLU A 67 0.11 12.56 -8.10
C GLU A 67 -0.09 11.11 -7.65
N LEU A 68 -1.13 10.86 -6.86
CA LEU A 68 -1.52 9.51 -6.45
C LEU A 68 -1.60 8.59 -7.66
N ARG A 69 -2.36 8.98 -8.70
CA ARG A 69 -2.54 8.19 -9.92
C ARG A 69 -1.26 8.10 -10.74
N ALA A 70 -0.61 9.23 -10.98
CA ALA A 70 0.60 9.29 -11.80
C ALA A 70 1.71 8.39 -11.25
N MET A 71 1.93 8.43 -9.94
CA MET A 71 2.91 7.59 -9.25
C MET A 71 2.64 6.09 -9.46
N ARG A 72 1.38 5.66 -9.36
CA ARG A 72 0.99 4.25 -9.55
C ARG A 72 1.17 3.79 -10.99
N CYS A 73 0.86 4.65 -11.95
CA CYS A 73 1.12 4.34 -13.37
C CYS A 73 2.61 4.19 -13.64
N GLN A 74 3.45 5.11 -13.16
CA GLN A 74 4.91 5.02 -13.31
C GLN A 74 5.47 3.75 -12.65
N LEU A 75 4.97 3.42 -11.44
CA LEU A 75 5.37 2.20 -10.74
C LEU A 75 5.02 0.96 -11.58
N ARG A 76 3.82 0.91 -12.12
CA ARG A 76 3.35 -0.19 -12.97
C ARG A 76 4.23 -0.36 -14.21
N GLU A 77 4.51 0.72 -14.92
CA GLU A 77 5.39 0.70 -16.11
C GLU A 77 6.79 0.16 -15.78
N ALA A 78 7.38 0.61 -14.68
CA ALA A 78 8.70 0.14 -14.24
C ALA A 78 8.71 -1.35 -13.87
N LEU A 79 7.67 -1.82 -13.18
CA LEU A 79 7.52 -3.23 -12.80
C LEU A 79 7.31 -4.13 -14.02
N ASP A 80 6.44 -3.73 -14.94
CA ASP A 80 6.14 -4.47 -16.16
C ASP A 80 7.39 -4.61 -17.06
N LYS A 81 8.23 -3.58 -17.14
CA LYS A 81 9.50 -3.61 -17.88
C LYS A 81 10.39 -4.79 -17.51
N TYR A 82 10.39 -5.19 -16.24
CA TYR A 82 11.22 -6.28 -15.73
C TYR A 82 10.41 -7.53 -15.35
N ASN A 83 9.12 -7.59 -15.68
CA ASN A 83 8.20 -8.66 -15.29
C ASN A 83 8.21 -8.94 -13.78
N VAL A 84 8.01 -7.91 -12.99
CA VAL A 84 8.04 -7.95 -11.53
C VAL A 84 6.64 -7.74 -10.97
N GLY A 85 6.23 -8.57 -10.02
CA GLY A 85 5.00 -8.39 -9.26
C GLY A 85 5.12 -7.27 -8.22
N PHE A 86 3.99 -6.85 -7.67
CA PHE A 86 3.95 -5.81 -6.65
C PHE A 86 2.97 -6.13 -5.53
N TRP A 87 3.41 -5.92 -4.28
CA TRP A 87 2.57 -5.88 -3.08
C TRP A 87 2.70 -4.52 -2.41
N GLN A 88 1.59 -3.89 -2.18
CA GLN A 88 1.53 -2.80 -1.21
C GLN A 88 1.51 -3.45 0.19
N SER A 89 2.64 -3.37 0.88
CA SER A 89 2.91 -4.16 2.09
C SER A 89 2.62 -3.42 3.39
N GLU A 90 2.52 -2.09 3.35
CA GLU A 90 2.10 -1.30 4.50
C GLU A 90 1.63 0.10 4.08
N THR A 91 0.57 0.57 4.69
CA THR A 91 0.25 1.99 4.74
C THR A 91 -0.60 2.31 5.96
N CYS A 92 -0.44 3.52 6.48
CA CYS A 92 -1.27 4.13 7.52
C CYS A 92 -1.58 5.57 7.14
N ILE A 93 -2.22 6.30 8.03
CA ILE A 93 -2.45 7.73 7.88
C ILE A 93 -1.36 8.48 8.61
N MET A 94 -0.58 9.25 7.87
CA MET A 94 0.51 10.03 8.45
C MET A 94 -0.01 11.18 9.32
N GLY A 95 0.75 11.52 10.37
CA GLY A 95 0.38 12.60 11.29
C GLY A 95 0.20 13.96 10.63
N ASN A 96 0.87 14.17 9.51
CA ASN A 96 0.85 15.42 8.72
C ASN A 96 0.03 15.30 7.42
N ASP A 97 -0.88 14.34 7.30
CA ASP A 97 -1.77 14.25 6.15
C ASP A 97 -2.82 15.37 6.19
N GLU A 98 -2.63 16.40 5.39
CA GLU A 98 -3.48 17.59 5.39
C GLU A 98 -4.88 17.33 4.82
N GLU A 99 -5.05 16.39 3.89
CA GLU A 99 -6.33 16.13 3.24
C GLU A 99 -7.39 15.68 4.24
N ILE A 100 -7.00 14.90 5.24
CA ILE A 100 -7.91 14.39 6.27
C ILE A 100 -7.69 15.04 7.63
N GLY A 101 -6.84 16.07 7.71
CA GLY A 101 -6.53 16.79 8.94
C GLY A 101 -5.64 16.02 9.89
N GLY A 102 -4.66 15.29 9.33
CA GLY A 102 -3.71 14.46 10.08
C GLY A 102 -4.27 13.16 10.60
N GLY A 103 -3.40 12.30 11.08
CA GLY A 103 -3.72 10.95 11.55
C GLY A 103 -4.24 10.85 12.98
N HIS A 104 -4.09 11.89 13.80
CA HIS A 104 -4.50 11.85 15.21
C HIS A 104 -6.02 11.80 15.41
N GLY A 105 -6.46 11.18 16.49
CA GLY A 105 -7.86 11.04 16.88
C GLY A 105 -8.49 9.77 16.27
N PHE A 106 -9.79 9.64 16.49
CA PHE A 106 -10.60 8.53 15.96
C PHE A 106 -11.74 9.08 15.11
N ASP A 107 -11.74 8.72 13.83
CA ASP A 107 -12.77 9.19 12.89
C ASP A 107 -13.95 8.21 12.81
N ARG A 108 -15.12 8.66 13.28
CA ARG A 108 -16.40 7.94 13.18
C ARG A 108 -17.13 8.18 11.88
N THR A 109 -16.62 9.06 11.03
CA THR A 109 -17.24 9.44 9.77
C THR A 109 -16.74 8.58 8.61
N MET A 110 -17.31 8.80 7.44
CA MET A 110 -16.85 8.15 6.20
C MET A 110 -15.59 8.80 5.61
N LYS A 111 -15.11 9.92 6.13
CA LYS A 111 -14.03 10.69 5.52
C LYS A 111 -12.74 9.85 5.37
N THR A 112 -12.24 9.33 6.48
CA THR A 112 -11.06 8.45 6.50
C THR A 112 -11.30 7.17 5.70
N ALA A 113 -12.47 6.56 5.83
CA ALA A 113 -12.84 5.35 5.12
C ALA A 113 -12.77 5.53 3.59
N LEU A 114 -13.34 6.61 3.06
CA LEU A 114 -13.33 6.92 1.63
C LEU A 114 -11.92 7.31 1.13
N TYR A 115 -11.15 8.03 1.94
CA TYR A 115 -9.77 8.34 1.65
C TYR A 115 -8.94 7.06 1.44
N VAL A 116 -9.03 6.12 2.38
CA VAL A 116 -8.29 4.84 2.28
C VAL A 116 -8.83 3.97 1.16
N ALA A 117 -10.15 3.90 0.95
CA ALA A 117 -10.73 3.18 -0.18
C ALA A 117 -10.19 3.68 -1.54
N ARG A 118 -9.98 4.99 -1.66
CA ARG A 118 -9.35 5.59 -2.84
C ARG A 118 -7.91 5.10 -3.03
N ILE A 119 -7.12 5.01 -1.96
CA ILE A 119 -5.74 4.50 -2.01
C ILE A 119 -5.75 3.03 -2.46
N ILE A 120 -6.57 2.18 -1.83
CA ILE A 120 -6.72 0.77 -2.20
C ILE A 120 -7.06 0.62 -3.70
N HIS A 121 -8.04 1.40 -4.17
CA HIS A 121 -8.42 1.39 -5.57
C HIS A 121 -7.24 1.71 -6.50
N HIS A 122 -6.48 2.75 -6.19
CA HIS A 122 -5.37 3.17 -7.04
C HIS A 122 -4.21 2.18 -7.01
N ASP A 123 -3.88 1.61 -5.87
CA ASP A 123 -2.83 0.60 -5.76
C ASP A 123 -3.19 -0.68 -6.55
N ILE A 124 -4.44 -1.14 -6.45
CA ILE A 124 -4.89 -2.33 -7.18
C ILE A 124 -5.03 -2.07 -8.68
N VAL A 125 -5.65 -0.96 -9.06
CA VAL A 125 -6.01 -0.69 -10.46
C VAL A 125 -4.84 -0.16 -11.27
N TYR A 126 -4.10 0.81 -10.74
CA TYR A 126 -3.05 1.51 -11.49
C TYR A 126 -1.65 0.96 -11.21
N ALA A 127 -1.30 0.61 -9.96
CA ALA A 127 -0.03 -0.04 -9.68
C ALA A 127 -0.05 -1.56 -9.92
N GLY A 128 -1.23 -2.16 -10.00
CA GLY A 128 -1.38 -3.60 -10.18
C GLY A 128 -0.99 -4.40 -8.95
N ALA A 129 -1.18 -3.84 -7.76
CA ALA A 129 -0.90 -4.52 -6.51
C ALA A 129 -1.70 -5.83 -6.38
N LYS A 130 -1.00 -6.92 -6.08
CA LYS A 130 -1.58 -8.27 -5.89
C LYS A 130 -1.86 -8.58 -4.42
N SER A 131 -1.35 -7.76 -3.51
CA SER A 131 -1.64 -7.75 -2.08
C SER A 131 -1.72 -6.30 -1.62
N TRP A 132 -2.58 -6.05 -0.63
CA TRP A 132 -2.71 -4.74 -0.02
C TRP A 132 -2.86 -4.91 1.49
N GLN A 133 -1.98 -4.26 2.27
CA GLN A 133 -1.88 -4.42 3.72
C GLN A 133 -2.01 -3.06 4.40
N TRP A 134 -2.66 -3.07 5.53
CA TRP A 134 -2.97 -1.90 6.33
C TRP A 134 -2.28 -1.92 7.68
N TRP A 135 -1.72 -0.84 8.09
CA TRP A 135 -1.25 -0.55 9.42
C TRP A 135 -2.26 0.39 10.10
N ARG A 136 -3.04 -0.02 11.15
CA ARG A 136 -3.01 -1.31 11.85
C ARG A 136 -4.42 -1.78 12.27
N ALA A 137 -4.58 -3.02 12.67
CA ALA A 137 -5.89 -3.57 13.02
C ALA A 137 -6.46 -2.91 14.30
N ILE A 138 -5.68 -2.84 15.38
CA ILE A 138 -6.09 -2.24 16.65
C ILE A 138 -5.30 -0.96 16.86
N GLY A 139 -5.99 0.15 16.98
CA GLY A 139 -5.42 1.47 17.21
C GLY A 139 -5.96 2.11 18.47
N GLY A 140 -5.12 2.94 19.11
CA GLY A 140 -5.53 3.79 20.21
C GLY A 140 -6.11 5.11 19.70
N ASP A 141 -5.40 6.21 19.90
CA ASP A 141 -5.83 7.54 19.53
C ASP A 141 -5.27 7.98 18.15
N TYR A 142 -5.54 7.15 17.13
CA TYR A 142 -5.11 7.41 15.76
C TYR A 142 -6.13 6.89 14.75
N LYS A 143 -6.30 7.59 13.61
CA LYS A 143 -7.33 7.28 12.60
C LYS A 143 -7.06 6.00 11.80
N ASP A 144 -5.87 5.45 11.91
CA ASP A 144 -5.48 4.21 11.24
C ASP A 144 -6.02 2.94 11.91
N GLY A 145 -6.43 2.99 13.17
CA GLY A 145 -7.04 1.85 13.84
C GLY A 145 -8.33 1.40 13.16
N LEU A 146 -8.39 0.14 12.72
CA LEU A 146 -9.65 -0.45 12.25
C LEU A 146 -10.64 -0.59 13.41
N ILE A 147 -10.11 -0.94 14.59
CA ILE A 147 -10.84 -1.03 15.86
C ILE A 147 -10.14 -0.15 16.88
N ARG A 148 -10.90 0.63 17.62
CA ARG A 148 -10.42 1.34 18.80
C ARG A 148 -10.75 0.54 20.05
N GLU A 149 -9.77 0.36 20.89
CA GLU A 149 -9.92 -0.22 22.20
C GLU A 149 -10.01 0.84 23.30
N TYR A 150 -10.79 0.55 24.33
CA TYR A 150 -10.89 1.31 25.56
C TYR A 150 -10.73 0.33 26.71
N THR A 151 -9.54 0.28 27.28
CA THR A 151 -9.20 -0.64 28.35
C THR A 151 -9.28 0.05 29.71
N ASN A 152 -9.54 -0.73 30.76
CA ASN A 152 -9.35 -0.28 32.14
C ASN A 152 -7.86 -0.21 32.52
N ASP A 153 -7.55 0.34 33.68
CA ASP A 153 -6.15 0.60 34.10
C ASP A 153 -5.32 -0.69 34.23
N ASP A 154 -5.94 -1.84 34.51
CA ASP A 154 -5.25 -3.11 34.64
C ASP A 154 -5.19 -3.92 33.31
N LEU A 155 -5.72 -3.37 32.24
CA LEU A 155 -5.75 -3.94 30.87
C LEU A 155 -6.44 -5.30 30.76
N LYS A 156 -7.30 -5.66 31.71
CA LYS A 156 -7.99 -6.95 31.73
C LYS A 156 -9.41 -6.91 31.19
N ASP A 157 -9.97 -5.72 31.15
CA ASP A 157 -11.35 -5.51 30.71
C ASP A 157 -11.45 -4.20 29.93
N GLY A 158 -12.51 -4.07 29.13
CA GLY A 158 -12.72 -2.90 28.34
C GLY A 158 -13.85 -3.07 27.31
N ARG A 159 -13.90 -2.13 26.38
CA ARG A 159 -14.80 -2.17 25.23
C ARG A 159 -14.06 -1.85 23.95
N VAL A 160 -14.60 -2.29 22.83
CA VAL A 160 -14.11 -1.98 21.51
C VAL A 160 -15.13 -1.17 20.72
N GLU A 161 -14.66 -0.33 19.82
CA GLU A 161 -15.46 0.44 18.88
C GLU A 161 -14.87 0.25 17.48
N ASP A 162 -15.69 -0.14 16.51
CA ASP A 162 -15.30 -0.28 15.12
C ASP A 162 -15.27 1.07 14.40
N SER A 163 -14.42 1.18 13.38
CA SER A 163 -14.35 2.34 12.52
C SER A 163 -15.09 2.11 11.18
N LYS A 164 -15.49 3.20 10.51
CA LYS A 164 -15.97 3.11 9.13
C LYS A 164 -14.87 2.61 8.18
N LEU A 165 -13.60 2.86 8.53
CA LEU A 165 -12.44 2.34 7.82
C LEU A 165 -12.39 0.80 7.83
N MET A 166 -12.68 0.16 8.98
CA MET A 166 -12.77 -1.30 9.07
C MET A 166 -13.78 -1.85 8.06
N TRP A 167 -14.94 -1.23 7.95
CA TRP A 167 -15.97 -1.66 7.02
C TRP A 167 -15.61 -1.39 5.56
N ALA A 168 -14.95 -0.28 5.26
CA ALA A 168 -14.43 -0.01 3.91
C ALA A 168 -13.40 -1.06 3.49
N LEU A 169 -12.40 -1.34 4.32
CA LEU A 169 -11.43 -2.42 4.08
C LEU A 169 -12.11 -3.78 3.98
N GLY A 170 -13.11 -4.03 4.82
CA GLY A 170 -13.93 -5.24 4.83
C GLY A 170 -14.62 -5.51 3.50
N ASN A 171 -15.09 -4.46 2.81
CA ASN A 171 -15.67 -4.61 1.47
C ASN A 171 -14.65 -5.12 0.45
N TYR A 172 -13.40 -4.65 0.50
CA TYR A 172 -12.37 -5.18 -0.36
C TYR A 172 -11.99 -6.61 0.03
N SER A 173 -11.67 -6.87 1.29
CA SER A 173 -11.17 -8.17 1.74
C SER A 173 -12.22 -9.29 1.64
N ARG A 174 -13.49 -8.97 1.72
CA ARG A 174 -14.58 -9.94 1.54
C ARG A 174 -14.67 -10.45 0.10
N PHE A 175 -14.52 -9.57 -0.88
CA PHE A 175 -14.79 -9.89 -2.29
C PHE A 175 -13.52 -10.15 -3.11
N ILE A 176 -12.38 -9.56 -2.72
CA ILE A 176 -11.11 -9.82 -3.39
C ILE A 176 -10.37 -10.92 -2.61
N ARG A 177 -10.63 -12.15 -3.02
CA ARG A 177 -10.04 -13.33 -2.38
C ARG A 177 -8.83 -13.83 -3.20
N PRO A 178 -7.94 -14.67 -2.61
CA PRO A 178 -6.87 -15.31 -3.38
C PRO A 178 -7.41 -15.97 -4.66
N GLY A 179 -6.78 -15.66 -5.79
CA GLY A 179 -7.23 -16.11 -7.11
C GLY A 179 -8.25 -15.21 -7.81
N ALA A 180 -8.72 -14.11 -7.18
CA ALA A 180 -9.58 -13.14 -7.85
C ALA A 180 -8.88 -12.48 -9.04
N VAL A 181 -9.60 -12.36 -10.16
CA VAL A 181 -9.11 -11.72 -11.38
C VAL A 181 -9.84 -10.40 -11.58
N ARG A 182 -9.10 -9.31 -11.68
CA ARG A 182 -9.67 -8.00 -11.96
C ARG A 182 -10.04 -7.87 -13.44
N LEU A 183 -11.28 -7.53 -13.69
CA LEU A 183 -11.76 -7.21 -15.02
C LEU A 183 -11.61 -5.70 -15.31
N SER A 184 -11.39 -5.34 -16.56
CA SER A 184 -11.47 -3.94 -16.99
C SER A 184 -12.93 -3.48 -16.98
N VAL A 185 -13.13 -2.30 -16.43
CA VAL A 185 -14.45 -1.65 -16.41
C VAL A 185 -14.30 -0.26 -16.99
N SER A 186 -15.15 0.08 -17.97
CA SER A 186 -15.31 1.44 -18.48
C SER A 186 -16.64 1.97 -17.97
N ALA A 187 -16.61 3.07 -17.24
CA ALA A 187 -17.81 3.84 -16.93
C ALA A 187 -18.03 4.83 -18.09
N PHE A 188 -19.17 4.75 -18.74
CA PHE A 188 -19.60 5.79 -19.65
C PHE A 188 -20.43 6.78 -18.84
N ASP A 189 -19.96 8.02 -18.74
CA ASP A 189 -20.81 9.11 -18.30
C ASP A 189 -21.91 9.28 -19.35
N GLN A 190 -23.13 8.93 -18.98
CA GLN A 190 -24.31 9.33 -19.74
C GLN A 190 -24.65 10.79 -19.40
N ALA A 191 -23.72 11.69 -19.62
CA ALA A 191 -24.02 13.11 -19.70
C ALA A 191 -24.32 13.39 -21.17
N GLY A 192 -25.58 13.22 -21.54
CA GLY A 192 -26.14 13.78 -22.76
C GLY A 192 -26.38 15.27 -22.63
#